data_34908c6d1dc7bf4b410100d1d1fa686e
#
_entry.id   34908c6d1dc7bf4b410100d1d1fa686e
#
_cell.length_a   1.000
_cell.length_b   1.000
_cell.length_c   1.000
_cell.angle_alpha   90.00
_cell.angle_beta   90.00
_cell.angle_gamma   90.00
#
_symmetry.space_group_name_H-M   'P 1'
#
loop_
_entity.id
_entity.type
_entity.pdbx_description
1 polymer ?
#
loop_
_entity_poly.entity_id
_entity_poly.type
_entity_poly.pdbx_seq_one_letter_code
_entity_poly.pdbx_strand_id
1 'polypeptide(L)' 'MSLTSRLEELRRRHDVLTQKVEMAQRAPGSDDLAIAEMKKQKLKLKEEITKLAAG' A
#
# COMPACT_ATOMS: atom_id res chain seq x y z
N MET A 1 -4.50 -13.48 16.41
CA MET A 1 -3.39 -13.23 15.48
C MET A 1 -2.23 -12.57 16.20
N SER A 2 -1.01 -12.99 15.89
CA SER A 2 0.16 -12.35 16.46
C SER A 2 0.46 -11.02 15.76
N LEU A 3 1.22 -10.17 16.42
CA LEU A 3 1.66 -8.90 15.85
C LEU A 3 2.45 -9.14 14.57
N THR A 4 3.29 -10.16 14.55
CA THR A 4 4.09 -10.52 13.38
C THR A 4 3.22 -10.86 12.18
N SER A 5 2.17 -11.65 12.39
CA SER A 5 1.24 -12.02 11.31
C SER A 5 0.54 -10.79 10.73
N ARG A 6 0.15 -9.86 11.61
CA ARG A 6 -0.51 -8.63 11.16
C ARG A 6 0.44 -7.75 10.35
N LEU A 7 1.69 -7.62 10.81
CA LEU A 7 2.69 -6.86 10.09
C LEU A 7 2.96 -7.45 8.70
N GLU A 8 3.08 -8.76 8.62
CA GLU A 8 3.28 -9.44 7.34
C GLU A 8 2.12 -9.20 6.38
N GLU A 9 0.89 -9.26 6.90
CA GLU A 9 -0.30 -9.01 6.08
C GLU A 9 -0.32 -7.58 5.57
N LEU A 10 -0.03 -6.60 6.43
CA LEU A 10 0.01 -5.20 6.02
C LEU A 10 1.10 -4.93 4.99
N ARG A 11 2.27 -5.52 5.17
CA ARG A 11 3.36 -5.41 4.20
C ARG A 11 2.98 -6.00 2.86
N ARG A 12 2.29 -7.12 2.87
CA ARG A 12 1.82 -7.74 1.64
C ARG A 12 0.83 -6.84 0.90
N ARG A 13 -0.11 -6.23 1.63
CA ARG A 13 -1.05 -5.29 1.04
C ARG A 13 -0.35 -4.07 0.46
N HIS A 14 0.64 -3.57 1.17
CA HIS A 14 1.44 -2.44 0.71
C HIS A 14 2.16 -2.79 -0.59
N ASP A 15 2.75 -3.97 -0.66
CA ASP A 15 3.44 -4.46 -1.86
C ASP A 15 2.51 -4.56 -3.05
N VAL A 16 1.32 -5.15 -2.85
CA VAL A 16 0.33 -5.29 -3.90
C VAL A 16 -0.09 -3.92 -4.43
N LEU A 17 -0.32 -2.96 -3.52
CA LEU A 17 -0.67 -1.60 -3.94
C LEU A 17 0.46 -0.93 -4.69
N THR A 18 1.70 -1.13 -4.27
CA THR A 18 2.88 -0.60 -4.97
C THR A 18 2.90 -1.08 -6.41
N GLN A 19 2.70 -2.38 -6.62
CA GLN A 19 2.68 -2.96 -7.96
C GLN A 19 1.52 -2.42 -8.79
N LYS A 20 0.34 -2.28 -8.18
CA LYS A 20 -0.82 -1.73 -8.88
C LYS A 20 -0.59 -0.29 -9.31
N VAL A 21 0.02 0.52 -8.45
CA VAL A 21 0.34 1.91 -8.78
C VAL A 21 1.32 1.96 -9.95
N GLU A 22 2.38 1.14 -9.89
CA GLU A 22 3.36 1.10 -10.97
C GLU A 22 2.74 0.71 -12.31
N MET A 23 1.90 -0.31 -12.31
CA MET A 23 1.22 -0.76 -13.52
C MET A 23 0.27 0.31 -14.05
N ALA A 24 -0.47 0.97 -13.16
CA ALA A 24 -1.40 2.02 -13.55
C ALA A 24 -0.67 3.22 -14.16
N GLN A 25 0.50 3.56 -13.61
CA GLN A 25 1.30 4.67 -14.13
C GLN A 25 1.89 4.38 -15.51
N ARG A 26 2.13 3.12 -15.80
CA ARG A 26 2.65 2.70 -17.11
C ARG A 26 1.56 2.60 -18.18
N ALA A 27 0.31 2.38 -17.75
CA ALA A 27 -0.79 2.18 -18.68
C ALA A 27 -1.16 3.50 -19.36
N PRO A 28 -1.28 3.53 -20.70
CA PRO A 28 -1.76 4.71 -21.39
C PRO A 28 -3.21 4.97 -21.04
N GLY A 29 -3.56 6.23 -20.78
CA GLY A 29 -4.91 6.59 -20.41
C GLY A 29 -5.28 6.25 -18.98
N SER A 30 -4.29 6.07 -18.10
CA SER A 30 -4.57 5.77 -16.70
C SER A 30 -5.32 6.92 -16.02
N ASP A 31 -6.18 6.56 -15.07
CA ASP A 31 -6.97 7.52 -14.31
C ASP A 31 -6.12 8.09 -13.16
N ASP A 32 -5.79 9.37 -13.25
CA ASP A 32 -4.98 10.04 -12.22
C ASP A 32 -5.67 10.00 -10.85
N LEU A 33 -6.99 10.08 -10.83
CA LEU A 33 -7.73 10.04 -9.58
C LEU A 33 -7.59 8.67 -8.90
N ALA A 34 -7.71 7.61 -9.69
CA ALA A 34 -7.54 6.25 -9.17
C ALA A 34 -6.12 6.03 -8.64
N ILE A 35 -5.12 6.54 -9.35
CA ILE A 35 -3.72 6.46 -8.92
C ILE A 35 -3.53 7.21 -7.61
N ALA A 36 -4.10 8.40 -7.50
CA ALA A 36 -4.00 9.20 -6.28
C ALA A 36 -4.62 8.47 -5.08
N GLU A 37 -5.75 7.81 -5.27
CA GLU A 37 -6.39 7.04 -4.22
C GLU A 37 -5.53 5.85 -3.79
N MET A 38 -4.94 5.14 -4.74
CA MET A 38 -4.06 4.02 -4.42
C MET A 38 -2.82 4.48 -3.65
N LYS A 39 -2.24 5.61 -4.03
CA LYS A 39 -1.11 6.19 -3.31
C LYS A 39 -1.49 6.57 -1.88
N LYS A 40 -2.70 7.09 -1.70
CA LYS A 40 -3.20 7.45 -0.39
C LYS A 40 -3.38 6.23 0.50
N GLN A 41 -3.93 5.14 -0.05
CA GLN A 41 -4.07 3.88 0.66
C GLN A 41 -2.71 3.29 1.03
N LYS A 42 -1.77 3.37 0.11
CA LYS A 42 -0.41 2.91 0.34
C LYS A 42 0.22 3.65 1.52
N LEU A 43 0.04 4.96 1.57
CA LEU A 43 0.56 5.77 2.66
C LEU A 43 -0.05 5.39 4.00
N LYS A 44 -1.36 5.15 4.04
CA LYS A 44 -2.04 4.72 5.26
C LYS A 44 -1.49 3.38 5.75
N LEU A 45 -1.27 2.44 4.84
CA LEU A 45 -0.70 1.15 5.20
C LEU A 45 0.72 1.30 5.76
N LYS A 46 1.50 2.17 5.14
CA LYS A 46 2.85 2.44 5.61
C LYS A 46 2.84 3.01 7.02
N GLU A 47 1.93 3.93 7.31
CA GLU A 47 1.79 4.50 8.64
C GLU A 47 1.39 3.45 9.67
N GLU A 48 0.47 2.56 9.33
CA GLU A 48 0.06 1.47 10.21
C GLU A 48 1.23 0.54 10.50
N ILE A 49 1.99 0.17 9.47
CA ILE A 49 3.16 -0.68 9.63
C ILE A 49 4.17 -0.01 10.56
N THR A 50 4.43 1.27 10.37
CA THR A 50 5.36 2.03 11.19
C THR A 50 4.92 2.07 12.65
N LYS A 51 3.63 2.31 12.89
CA LYS A 51 3.09 2.35 14.24
C LYS A 51 3.22 1.01 14.94
N LEU A 52 2.88 -0.08 14.25
CA LEU A 52 2.96 -1.41 14.83
C LEU A 52 4.41 -1.82 15.08
N ALA A 53 5.31 -1.47 14.18
CA ALA A 53 6.71 -1.80 14.33
C ALA A 53 7.39 -0.98 15.44
N ALA A 54 6.94 0.25 15.64
CA ALA A 54 7.50 1.13 16.67
C ALA A 54 6.93 0.85 18.06
N GLY A 55 5.79 0.25 18.11
CA GLY A 55 5.09 0.06 19.34
C GLY A 55 5.28 -1.19 20.06
#